data_a1e870f0061e700863ec11d92b6ab7ac
#
_entry.id   a1e870f0061e700863ec11d92b6ab7ac
#
_cell.length_a   1.000
_cell.length_b   1.000
_cell.length_c   1.000
_cell.angle_alpha   90.00
_cell.angle_beta   90.00
_cell.angle_gamma   90.00
#
_symmetry.space_group_name_H-M   'P 1'
#
loop_
_entity.id
_entity.type
_entity.pdbx_description
1 polymer ?
#
loop_
_entity_poly.entity_id
_entity_poly.type
_entity_poly.pdbx_seq_one_letter_code
_entity_poly.pdbx_strand_id
1 'polypeptide(L)'
;RDLHPLRRRQRQMCIRDRNDFALSVNKDTPSVTGYILLGIWIVGMLAMMILVIKSSLRLRIIKRSALPLQNPEVRRLYNKCLNEMKITRNIPVYSTAFLKSPIIVGFLKPCIYLPIHLISDYHESDMRYMLLHELQHYRHKDAIANYLMNFAGVLYWFNPFVWFALREMRNDREVACDTSVLKMLEEDDYENYGNTLINFIEKVSISPFPFAASLSGNMKQIK
;
A
#
# COMPACT_ATOMS: atom_id res chain seq x y z
N ARG A 1 0.37 -19.33 77.52
CA ARG A 1 1.55 -20.15 77.69
C ARG A 1 1.88 -20.72 76.33
N ASP A 2 2.99 -20.28 75.78
CA ASP A 2 3.69 -20.74 74.57
C ASP A 2 2.94 -20.78 73.24
N LEU A 3 2.23 -19.71 72.92
CA LEU A 3 1.75 -19.46 71.55
C LEU A 3 2.84 -18.78 70.66
N HIS A 4 4.00 -18.50 71.24
CA HIS A 4 5.10 -17.77 70.58
C HIS A 4 5.82 -18.56 69.46
N PRO A 5 6.05 -19.89 69.57
CA PRO A 5 6.78 -20.63 68.52
C PRO A 5 5.91 -20.88 67.27
N LEU A 6 4.58 -21.02 67.43
CA LEU A 6 3.67 -21.24 66.30
C LEU A 6 3.56 -20.01 65.40
N ARG A 7 3.46 -18.80 65.97
CA ARG A 7 3.49 -17.54 65.21
C ARG A 7 4.80 -17.31 64.45
N ARG A 8 5.94 -17.71 64.99
CA ARG A 8 7.22 -17.64 64.27
C ARG A 8 7.28 -18.60 63.13
N ARG A 9 6.80 -19.84 63.25
CA ARG A 9 6.71 -20.82 62.16
C ARG A 9 5.80 -20.36 61.05
N GLN A 10 4.61 -19.84 61.36
CA GLN A 10 3.71 -19.31 60.33
C GLN A 10 4.31 -18.10 59.57
N ARG A 11 5.00 -17.17 60.24
CA ARG A 11 5.68 -16.06 59.59
C ARG A 11 6.80 -16.52 58.69
N GLN A 12 7.59 -17.51 59.10
CA GLN A 12 8.65 -18.08 58.26
C GLN A 12 8.11 -18.84 57.06
N MET A 13 6.98 -19.53 57.21
CA MET A 13 6.32 -20.23 56.13
C MET A 13 5.76 -19.24 55.04
N CYS A 14 5.09 -18.16 55.49
CA CYS A 14 4.61 -17.12 54.56
C CYS A 14 5.74 -16.35 53.87
N ILE A 15 6.89 -16.18 54.50
CA ILE A 15 8.05 -15.52 53.87
C ILE A 15 8.71 -16.44 52.88
N ARG A 16 8.74 -17.74 53.15
CA ARG A 16 9.33 -18.76 52.27
C ARG A 16 8.46 -18.92 51.01
N ASP A 17 7.12 -19.04 51.15
CA ASP A 17 6.21 -19.14 50.02
C ASP A 17 6.25 -17.91 49.12
N ARG A 18 6.42 -16.70 49.73
CA ARG A 18 6.56 -15.47 48.95
C ARG A 18 7.87 -15.36 48.18
N ASN A 19 8.96 -15.84 48.81
CA ASN A 19 10.25 -15.89 48.15
C ASN A 19 10.30 -16.98 47.06
N ASP A 20 9.68 -18.13 47.27
CA ASP A 20 9.59 -19.19 46.27
C ASP A 20 8.71 -18.74 45.09
N PHE A 21 7.63 -17.98 45.31
CA PHE A 21 6.83 -17.36 44.27
C PHE A 21 7.65 -16.29 43.51
N ALA A 22 8.36 -15.43 44.21
CA ALA A 22 9.21 -14.41 43.59
C ALA A 22 10.36 -15.03 42.79
N LEU A 23 10.95 -16.13 43.27
CA LEU A 23 11.96 -16.91 42.56
C LEU A 23 11.40 -17.64 41.33
N SER A 24 10.15 -18.14 41.40
CA SER A 24 9.48 -18.75 40.23
C SER A 24 9.15 -17.75 39.14
N VAL A 25 8.75 -16.54 39.50
CA VAL A 25 8.50 -15.45 38.57
C VAL A 25 9.79 -14.94 37.92
N ASN A 26 10.91 -15.03 38.63
CA ASN A 26 12.21 -14.54 38.12
C ASN A 26 13.02 -15.64 37.37
N LYS A 27 12.44 -16.83 37.19
CA LYS A 27 13.08 -17.97 36.52
C LYS A 27 12.56 -18.19 35.09
N ASP A 28 11.97 -17.15 34.49
CA ASP A 28 11.65 -17.14 33.05
C ASP A 28 12.95 -16.87 32.27
N THR A 29 13.85 -17.85 32.27
CA THR A 29 14.80 -17.97 31.16
C THR A 29 13.92 -18.10 29.91
N PRO A 30 14.08 -17.23 28.92
CA PRO A 30 13.27 -17.34 27.72
C PRO A 30 13.41 -18.77 27.20
N SER A 31 12.28 -19.48 27.11
CA SER A 31 12.28 -20.88 26.74
C SER A 31 12.93 -21.03 25.36
N VAL A 32 13.66 -22.10 25.12
CA VAL A 32 14.26 -22.41 23.81
C VAL A 32 13.21 -22.24 22.70
N THR A 33 11.96 -22.58 22.99
CA THR A 33 10.78 -22.37 22.11
C THR A 33 10.61 -20.89 21.73
N GLY A 34 10.80 -19.94 22.66
CA GLY A 34 10.71 -18.51 22.39
C GLY A 34 11.78 -18.04 21.39
N TYR A 35 13.00 -18.52 21.50
CA TYR A 35 14.08 -18.21 20.56
C TYR A 35 13.83 -18.80 19.16
N ILE A 36 13.26 -20.02 19.09
CA ILE A 36 12.89 -20.65 17.83
C ILE A 36 11.80 -19.85 17.13
N LEU A 37 10.73 -19.46 17.84
CA LEU A 37 9.64 -18.64 17.29
C LEU A 37 10.13 -17.28 16.82
N LEU A 38 11.00 -16.62 17.59
CA LEU A 38 11.63 -15.36 17.20
C LEU A 38 12.48 -15.53 15.93
N GLY A 39 13.24 -16.62 15.84
CA GLY A 39 14.05 -16.94 14.66
C GLY A 39 13.18 -17.10 13.41
N ILE A 40 12.08 -17.87 13.49
CA ILE A 40 11.11 -18.06 12.40
C ILE A 40 10.53 -16.69 11.97
N TRP A 41 10.15 -15.86 12.95
CA TRP A 41 9.58 -14.55 12.66
C TRP A 41 10.58 -13.64 11.92
N ILE A 42 11.83 -13.60 12.36
CA ILE A 42 12.90 -12.81 11.71
C ILE A 42 13.15 -13.30 10.28
N VAL A 43 13.23 -14.61 10.06
CA VAL A 43 13.45 -15.19 8.73
C VAL A 43 12.31 -14.82 7.78
N GLY A 44 11.06 -14.92 8.23
CA GLY A 44 9.90 -14.53 7.44
C GLY A 44 9.89 -13.02 7.12
N MET A 45 10.23 -12.17 8.10
CA MET A 45 10.34 -10.72 7.91
C MET A 45 11.44 -10.39 6.88
N LEU A 46 12.60 -11.05 6.93
CA LEU A 46 13.67 -10.86 5.95
C LEU A 46 13.24 -11.30 4.55
N ALA A 47 12.55 -12.44 4.43
CA ALA A 47 12.00 -12.90 3.15
C ALA A 47 11.03 -11.88 2.55
N MET A 48 10.10 -11.34 3.35
CA MET A 48 9.17 -10.32 2.92
C MET A 48 9.88 -9.01 2.52
N MET A 49 10.90 -8.61 3.29
CA MET A 49 11.71 -7.44 2.96
C MET A 49 12.41 -7.60 1.61
N ILE A 50 12.96 -8.78 1.31
CA ILE A 50 13.57 -9.08 0.01
C ILE A 50 12.55 -8.93 -1.12
N LEU A 51 11.31 -9.39 -0.95
CA LEU A 51 10.24 -9.24 -1.94
C LEU A 51 9.90 -7.76 -2.18
N VAL A 52 9.79 -6.95 -1.12
CA VAL A 52 9.56 -5.50 -1.23
C VAL A 52 10.72 -4.81 -1.95
N ILE A 53 11.96 -5.16 -1.63
CA ILE A 53 13.15 -4.60 -2.28
C ILE A 53 13.16 -4.98 -3.77
N LYS A 54 12.90 -6.25 -4.12
CA LYS A 54 12.81 -6.69 -5.53
C LYS A 54 11.74 -5.92 -6.29
N SER A 55 10.57 -5.68 -5.70
CA SER A 55 9.50 -4.86 -6.29
C SER A 55 9.96 -3.41 -6.52
N SER A 56 10.63 -2.82 -5.54
CA SER A 56 11.19 -1.46 -5.64
C SER A 56 12.27 -1.34 -6.70
N LEU A 57 13.12 -2.37 -6.87
CA LEU A 57 14.15 -2.41 -7.91
C LEU A 57 13.52 -2.49 -9.32
N ARG A 58 12.43 -3.24 -9.50
CA ARG A 58 11.68 -3.25 -10.78
C ARG A 58 11.16 -1.85 -11.13
N LEU A 59 10.60 -1.14 -10.16
CA LEU A 59 10.17 0.26 -10.36
C LEU A 59 11.34 1.17 -10.74
N ARG A 60 12.55 0.95 -10.21
CA ARG A 60 13.73 1.72 -10.62
C ARG A 60 14.12 1.48 -12.08
N ILE A 61 13.97 0.24 -12.58
CA ILE A 61 14.23 -0.08 -13.99
C ILE A 61 13.23 0.67 -14.88
N ILE A 62 11.94 0.63 -14.55
CA ILE A 62 10.89 1.38 -15.28
C ILE A 62 11.19 2.88 -15.29
N LYS A 63 11.60 3.45 -14.16
CA LYS A 63 11.99 4.87 -14.07
C LYS A 63 13.16 5.23 -14.96
N ARG A 64 14.15 4.34 -15.08
CA ARG A 64 15.34 4.60 -15.91
C ARG A 64 15.05 4.53 -17.41
N SER A 65 14.08 3.72 -17.83
CA SER A 65 13.66 3.56 -19.22
C SER A 65 12.55 4.52 -19.66
N ALA A 66 12.00 5.31 -18.73
CA ALA A 66 10.95 6.25 -19.03
C ALA A 66 11.52 7.53 -19.68
N LEU A 67 10.84 8.00 -20.70
CA LEU A 67 11.17 9.21 -21.44
C LEU A 67 10.27 10.37 -21.01
N PRO A 68 10.76 11.62 -21.01
CA PRO A 68 9.89 12.78 -20.77
C PRO A 68 8.73 12.78 -21.77
N LEU A 69 7.54 13.15 -21.31
CA LEU A 69 6.38 13.23 -22.18
C LEU A 69 6.58 14.30 -23.27
N GLN A 70 6.63 13.87 -24.52
CA GLN A 70 6.87 14.75 -25.68
C GLN A 70 5.57 15.21 -26.35
N ASN A 71 4.46 14.45 -26.19
CA ASN A 71 3.19 14.80 -26.82
C ASN A 71 2.63 16.11 -26.22
N PRO A 72 2.49 17.20 -27.03
CA PRO A 72 2.06 18.49 -26.56
C PRO A 72 0.57 18.50 -26.15
N GLU A 73 -0.26 17.70 -26.79
CA GLU A 73 -1.70 17.60 -26.50
C GLU A 73 -1.93 17.02 -25.12
N VAL A 74 -1.31 15.85 -24.83
CA VAL A 74 -1.37 15.21 -23.52
C VAL A 74 -0.77 16.11 -22.43
N ARG A 75 0.28 16.87 -22.74
CA ARG A 75 0.86 17.81 -21.80
C ARG A 75 -0.09 18.98 -21.51
N ARG A 76 -0.81 19.49 -22.50
CA ARG A 76 -1.83 20.54 -22.31
C ARG A 76 -2.98 20.03 -21.44
N LEU A 77 -3.47 18.82 -21.76
CA LEU A 77 -4.54 18.17 -21.00
C LEU A 77 -4.12 17.95 -19.54
N TYR A 78 -2.90 17.46 -19.32
CA TYR A 78 -2.35 17.28 -17.99
C TYR A 78 -2.28 18.58 -17.18
N ASN A 79 -1.79 19.66 -17.79
CA ASN A 79 -1.75 20.98 -17.14
C ASN A 79 -3.16 21.51 -16.82
N LYS A 80 -4.15 21.23 -17.67
CA LYS A 80 -5.55 21.54 -17.41
C LYS A 80 -6.06 20.79 -16.18
N CYS A 81 -5.80 19.48 -16.07
CA CYS A 81 -6.17 18.68 -14.90
C CYS A 81 -5.49 19.18 -13.61
N LEU A 82 -4.21 19.58 -13.65
CA LEU A 82 -3.52 20.15 -12.50
C LEU A 82 -4.21 21.44 -12.01
N ASN A 83 -4.59 22.31 -12.94
CA ASN A 83 -5.29 23.58 -12.63
C ASN A 83 -6.69 23.33 -12.06
N GLU A 84 -7.46 22.39 -12.65
CA GLU A 84 -8.79 21.96 -12.14
C GLU A 84 -8.70 21.48 -10.69
N MET A 85 -7.66 20.71 -10.38
CA MET A 85 -7.42 20.19 -9.03
C MET A 85 -6.72 21.17 -8.09
N LYS A 86 -6.37 22.38 -8.56
CA LYS A 86 -5.63 23.40 -7.81
C LYS A 86 -4.28 22.89 -7.27
N ILE A 87 -3.61 22.02 -8.02
CA ILE A 87 -2.29 21.49 -7.67
C ILE A 87 -1.24 22.47 -8.22
N THR A 88 -0.60 23.19 -7.33
CA THR A 88 0.44 24.20 -7.69
C THR A 88 1.82 23.59 -7.92
N ARG A 89 2.03 22.37 -7.41
CA ARG A 89 3.31 21.68 -7.55
C ARG A 89 3.47 21.14 -8.96
N ASN A 90 4.61 21.45 -9.58
CA ASN A 90 4.98 20.85 -10.85
C ASN A 90 5.37 19.37 -10.63
N ILE A 91 4.55 18.45 -11.14
CA ILE A 91 4.79 17.01 -11.07
C ILE A 91 5.24 16.57 -12.48
N PRO A 92 6.48 16.11 -12.65
CA PRO A 92 6.97 15.67 -13.96
C PRO A 92 6.23 14.42 -14.44
N VAL A 93 5.94 14.39 -15.74
CA VAL A 93 5.28 13.27 -16.43
C VAL A 93 6.24 12.63 -17.40
N TYR A 94 6.28 11.31 -17.35
CA TYR A 94 7.11 10.47 -18.21
C TYR A 94 6.23 9.47 -18.97
N SER A 95 6.67 9.08 -20.15
CA SER A 95 6.05 8.01 -20.94
C SER A 95 6.90 6.74 -20.86
N THR A 96 6.28 5.58 -20.83
CA THR A 96 6.95 4.28 -20.76
C THR A 96 6.15 3.18 -21.43
N ALA A 97 6.84 2.22 -22.08
CA ALA A 97 6.20 1.03 -22.65
C ALA A 97 6.03 -0.11 -21.65
N PHE A 98 6.64 -0.02 -20.47
CA PHE A 98 6.70 -1.12 -19.50
C PHE A 98 5.54 -1.13 -18.49
N LEU A 99 4.66 -0.15 -18.54
CA LEU A 99 3.47 -0.08 -17.70
C LEU A 99 2.22 -0.37 -18.52
N LYS A 100 1.21 -0.90 -17.85
CA LYS A 100 -0.12 -1.12 -18.40
C LYS A 100 -1.12 -0.06 -17.98
N SER A 101 -0.90 0.52 -16.79
CA SER A 101 -1.73 1.59 -16.21
C SER A 101 -0.88 2.79 -15.87
N PRO A 102 -1.46 4.00 -15.89
CA PRO A 102 -0.83 5.16 -15.30
C PRO A 102 -0.47 4.87 -13.85
N ILE A 103 0.60 5.43 -13.37
CA ILE A 103 0.94 5.34 -11.95
C ILE A 103 1.61 6.63 -11.48
N ILE A 104 1.31 7.03 -10.27
CA ILE A 104 2.05 8.08 -9.58
C ILE A 104 3.01 7.44 -8.57
N VAL A 105 4.27 7.83 -8.61
CA VAL A 105 5.32 7.23 -7.79
C VAL A 105 6.17 8.31 -7.14
N GLY A 106 6.49 8.09 -5.87
CA GLY A 106 7.38 8.96 -5.10
C GLY A 106 6.63 9.84 -4.11
N PHE A 107 7.12 9.88 -2.88
CA PHE A 107 6.55 10.71 -1.82
C PHE A 107 7.15 12.12 -1.83
N LEU A 108 8.48 12.23 -1.79
CA LEU A 108 9.17 13.53 -1.76
C LEU A 108 9.25 14.19 -3.13
N LYS A 109 9.44 13.39 -4.17
CA LYS A 109 9.51 13.81 -5.57
C LYS A 109 8.52 12.98 -6.38
N PRO A 110 7.22 13.33 -6.35
CA PRO A 110 6.21 12.61 -7.12
C PRO A 110 6.46 12.77 -8.61
N CYS A 111 6.29 11.69 -9.36
CA CYS A 111 6.35 11.64 -10.80
C CYS A 111 5.21 10.76 -11.31
N ILE A 112 4.62 11.14 -12.43
CA ILE A 112 3.59 10.34 -13.12
C ILE A 112 4.26 9.60 -14.28
N TYR A 113 3.93 8.32 -14.42
CA TYR A 113 4.34 7.49 -15.54
C TYR A 113 3.11 7.07 -16.33
N LEU A 114 3.05 7.46 -17.60
CA LEU A 114 1.98 7.14 -18.52
C LEU A 114 2.43 6.04 -19.48
N PRO A 115 1.65 4.98 -19.66
CA PRO A 115 1.88 4.00 -20.71
C PRO A 115 1.77 4.62 -22.10
N ILE A 116 2.68 4.27 -23.01
CA ILE A 116 2.70 4.82 -24.38
C ILE A 116 1.40 4.45 -25.13
N HIS A 117 0.87 3.25 -24.94
CA HIS A 117 -0.34 2.80 -25.61
C HIS A 117 -1.60 3.59 -25.17
N LEU A 118 -1.61 4.17 -23.98
CA LEU A 118 -2.73 5.04 -23.58
C LEU A 118 -2.75 6.34 -24.36
N ILE A 119 -1.59 6.84 -24.75
CA ILE A 119 -1.46 8.08 -25.52
C ILE A 119 -1.98 7.91 -26.94
N SER A 120 -1.90 6.69 -27.51
CA SER A 120 -2.33 6.38 -28.86
C SER A 120 -3.79 5.87 -28.96
N ASP A 121 -4.27 5.17 -27.93
CA ASP A 121 -5.48 4.35 -28.03
C ASP A 121 -6.73 4.98 -27.39
N TYR A 122 -6.57 6.09 -26.65
CA TYR A 122 -7.65 6.69 -25.89
C TYR A 122 -7.99 8.10 -26.36
N HIS A 123 -9.27 8.45 -26.30
CA HIS A 123 -9.76 9.80 -26.55
C HIS A 123 -9.31 10.77 -25.45
N GLU A 124 -9.37 12.05 -25.75
CA GLU A 124 -8.95 13.12 -24.80
C GLU A 124 -9.77 13.07 -23.50
N SER A 125 -11.09 12.80 -23.59
CA SER A 125 -11.96 12.64 -22.43
C SER A 125 -11.55 11.50 -21.51
N ASP A 126 -11.27 10.33 -22.09
CA ASP A 126 -10.86 9.16 -21.31
C ASP A 126 -9.52 9.40 -20.62
N MET A 127 -8.57 10.00 -21.36
CA MET A 127 -7.27 10.38 -20.79
C MET A 127 -7.42 11.40 -19.65
N ARG A 128 -8.35 12.34 -19.78
CA ARG A 128 -8.66 13.31 -18.71
C ARG A 128 -9.13 12.60 -17.45
N TYR A 129 -10.07 11.66 -17.57
CA TYR A 129 -10.60 10.91 -16.43
C TYR A 129 -9.51 10.10 -15.73
N MET A 130 -8.65 9.41 -16.48
CA MET A 130 -7.52 8.67 -15.93
C MET A 130 -6.53 9.59 -15.21
N LEU A 131 -6.21 10.74 -15.79
CA LEU A 131 -5.30 11.71 -15.17
C LEU A 131 -5.88 12.30 -13.88
N LEU A 132 -7.18 12.61 -13.85
CA LEU A 132 -7.85 13.09 -12.64
C LEU A 132 -7.80 12.04 -11.54
N HIS A 133 -8.06 10.76 -11.87
CA HIS A 133 -7.96 9.65 -10.93
C HIS A 133 -6.55 9.54 -10.32
N GLU A 134 -5.50 9.51 -11.15
CA GLU A 134 -4.11 9.42 -10.69
C GLU A 134 -3.68 10.64 -9.84
N LEU A 135 -4.15 11.82 -10.20
CA LEU A 135 -3.88 13.03 -9.43
C LEU A 135 -4.60 13.03 -8.06
N GLN A 136 -5.75 12.33 -7.92
CA GLN A 136 -6.39 12.14 -6.62
C GLN A 136 -5.52 11.29 -5.68
N HIS A 137 -4.86 10.25 -6.17
CA HIS A 137 -3.90 9.49 -5.38
C HIS A 137 -2.77 10.37 -4.82
N TYR A 138 -2.31 11.34 -5.63
CA TYR A 138 -1.35 12.33 -5.13
C TYR A 138 -1.96 13.23 -4.04
N ARG A 139 -3.18 13.73 -4.25
CA ARG A 139 -3.88 14.61 -3.31
C ARG A 139 -4.15 13.93 -1.98
N HIS A 140 -4.53 12.66 -2.00
CA HIS A 140 -4.77 11.83 -0.82
C HIS A 140 -3.48 11.35 -0.15
N LYS A 141 -2.31 11.61 -0.76
CA LYS A 141 -0.99 11.17 -0.26
C LYS A 141 -0.88 9.65 -0.14
N ASP A 142 -1.47 8.91 -1.06
CA ASP A 142 -1.54 7.44 -1.05
C ASP A 142 -0.17 6.77 -1.07
N ALA A 143 0.86 7.48 -1.54
CA ALA A 143 2.24 7.01 -1.44
C ALA A 143 2.65 6.74 0.03
N ILE A 144 2.23 7.59 0.98
CA ILE A 144 2.53 7.38 2.42
C ILE A 144 1.80 6.14 2.92
N ALA A 145 0.49 6.04 2.63
CA ALA A 145 -0.32 4.89 3.01
C ALA A 145 0.29 3.59 2.49
N ASN A 146 0.77 3.57 1.23
CA ASN A 146 1.45 2.42 0.63
C ASN A 146 2.72 2.02 1.40
N TYR A 147 3.54 2.98 1.84
CA TYR A 147 4.73 2.67 2.66
C TYR A 147 4.34 2.07 4.02
N LEU A 148 3.35 2.64 4.70
CA LEU A 148 2.86 2.14 5.97
C LEU A 148 2.26 0.73 5.83
N MET A 149 1.47 0.50 4.79
CA MET A 149 0.89 -0.81 4.50
C MET A 149 1.95 -1.87 4.19
N ASN A 150 2.97 -1.52 3.41
CA ASN A 150 4.08 -2.42 3.14
C ASN A 150 4.85 -2.74 4.43
N PHE A 151 5.09 -1.75 5.27
CA PHE A 151 5.73 -1.94 6.58
C PHE A 151 4.93 -2.88 7.47
N ALA A 152 3.62 -2.66 7.59
CA ALA A 152 2.73 -3.54 8.34
C ALA A 152 2.71 -4.97 7.78
N GLY A 153 2.66 -5.13 6.46
CA GLY A 153 2.71 -6.44 5.80
C GLY A 153 4.02 -7.20 6.03
N VAL A 154 5.15 -6.48 6.11
CA VAL A 154 6.45 -7.10 6.44
C VAL A 154 6.50 -7.50 7.92
N LEU A 155 6.01 -6.67 8.83
CA LEU A 155 6.07 -6.91 10.28
C LEU A 155 5.14 -8.06 10.69
N TYR A 156 3.92 -8.07 10.13
CA TYR A 156 2.87 -9.05 10.43
C TYR A 156 2.65 -10.04 9.29
N TRP A 157 3.72 -10.45 8.60
CA TRP A 157 3.67 -11.31 7.42
C TRP A 157 2.89 -12.61 7.63
N PHE A 158 2.88 -13.14 8.84
CA PHE A 158 2.25 -14.40 9.23
C PHE A 158 0.75 -14.25 9.57
N ASN A 159 0.23 -13.03 9.71
CA ASN A 159 -1.12 -12.79 10.19
C ASN A 159 -2.10 -12.56 9.02
N PRO A 160 -3.04 -13.51 8.76
CA PRO A 160 -3.99 -13.39 7.66
C PRO A 160 -4.97 -12.22 7.82
N PHE A 161 -5.32 -11.84 9.05
CA PHE A 161 -6.21 -10.70 9.30
C PHE A 161 -5.59 -9.38 8.88
N VAL A 162 -4.27 -9.23 9.05
CA VAL A 162 -3.55 -8.05 8.57
C VAL A 162 -3.59 -7.99 7.05
N TRP A 163 -3.39 -9.10 6.35
CA TRP A 163 -3.49 -9.15 4.90
C TRP A 163 -4.89 -8.78 4.40
N PHE A 164 -5.94 -9.27 5.07
CA PHE A 164 -7.31 -8.88 4.77
C PHE A 164 -7.52 -7.37 4.98
N ALA A 165 -7.12 -6.83 6.13
CA ALA A 165 -7.22 -5.40 6.41
C ALA A 165 -6.46 -4.53 5.40
N LEU A 166 -5.23 -4.93 5.02
CA LEU A 166 -4.44 -4.24 4.00
C LEU A 166 -5.09 -4.28 2.61
N ARG A 167 -5.84 -5.32 2.30
CA ARG A 167 -6.62 -5.42 1.07
C ARG A 167 -7.80 -4.48 1.09
N GLU A 168 -8.58 -4.48 2.18
CA GLU A 168 -9.72 -3.57 2.32
C GLU A 168 -9.28 -2.10 2.31
N MET A 169 -8.21 -1.74 3.01
CA MET A 169 -7.65 -0.38 2.95
C MET A 169 -7.25 0.05 1.54
N ARG A 170 -6.84 -0.87 0.67
CA ARG A 170 -6.58 -0.57 -0.75
C ARG A 170 -7.87 -0.31 -1.50
N ASN A 171 -8.87 -1.17 -1.31
CA ASN A 171 -10.18 -1.01 -1.94
C ASN A 171 -10.83 0.32 -1.54
N ASP A 172 -10.80 0.65 -0.25
CA ASP A 172 -11.36 1.90 0.27
C ASP A 172 -10.67 3.14 -0.35
N ARG A 173 -9.37 3.08 -0.61
CA ARG A 173 -8.65 4.17 -1.28
C ARG A 173 -9.07 4.34 -2.73
N GLU A 174 -9.25 3.25 -3.48
CA GLU A 174 -9.75 3.32 -4.85
C GLU A 174 -11.14 3.98 -4.86
N VAL A 175 -12.06 3.52 -3.98
CA VAL A 175 -13.40 4.11 -3.83
C VAL A 175 -13.33 5.59 -3.44
N ALA A 176 -12.41 5.97 -2.55
CA ALA A 176 -12.22 7.36 -2.15
C ALA A 176 -11.70 8.23 -3.30
N CYS A 177 -10.78 7.70 -4.14
CA CYS A 177 -10.30 8.38 -5.34
C CYS A 177 -11.42 8.56 -6.36
N ASP A 178 -12.17 7.51 -6.68
CA ASP A 178 -13.29 7.57 -7.62
C ASP A 178 -14.37 8.55 -7.14
N THR A 179 -14.75 8.46 -5.86
CA THR A 179 -15.73 9.39 -5.26
C THR A 179 -15.25 10.85 -5.35
N SER A 180 -13.95 11.07 -5.19
CA SER A 180 -13.37 12.42 -5.26
C SER A 180 -13.34 12.95 -6.69
N VAL A 181 -13.11 12.09 -7.68
CA VAL A 181 -13.22 12.45 -9.10
C VAL A 181 -14.67 12.78 -9.46
N LEU A 182 -15.62 11.91 -9.11
CA LEU A 182 -17.06 12.14 -9.38
C LEU A 182 -17.56 13.46 -8.80
N LYS A 183 -17.11 13.86 -7.61
CA LYS A 183 -17.45 15.17 -7.03
C LYS A 183 -16.92 16.38 -7.82
N MET A 184 -15.97 16.17 -8.72
CA MET A 184 -15.39 17.22 -9.57
C MET A 184 -15.99 17.24 -10.97
N LEU A 185 -16.63 16.15 -11.38
CA LEU A 185 -17.30 16.00 -12.67
C LEU A 185 -18.75 16.49 -12.60
N GLU A 186 -19.31 16.84 -13.76
CA GLU A 186 -20.73 17.07 -13.91
C GLU A 186 -21.48 15.72 -13.96
N GLU A 187 -22.77 15.71 -13.61
CA GLU A 187 -23.55 14.46 -13.54
C GLU A 187 -23.60 13.73 -14.91
N ASP A 188 -23.61 14.48 -16.01
CA ASP A 188 -23.59 13.93 -17.37
C ASP A 188 -22.29 13.18 -17.71
N ASP A 189 -21.20 13.46 -17.00
CA ASP A 189 -19.90 12.81 -17.18
C ASP A 189 -19.74 11.51 -16.36
N TYR A 190 -20.63 11.22 -15.43
CA TYR A 190 -20.49 10.07 -14.52
C TYR A 190 -20.51 8.74 -15.25
N GLU A 191 -21.40 8.58 -16.21
CA GLU A 191 -21.49 7.37 -17.03
C GLU A 191 -20.23 7.19 -17.88
N ASN A 192 -19.76 8.27 -18.50
CA ASN A 192 -18.54 8.27 -19.31
C ASN A 192 -17.31 7.91 -18.49
N TYR A 193 -17.19 8.46 -17.28
CA TYR A 193 -16.14 8.12 -16.34
C TYR A 193 -16.16 6.62 -15.97
N GLY A 194 -17.33 6.10 -15.59
CA GLY A 194 -17.51 4.69 -15.26
C GLY A 194 -17.14 3.76 -16.41
N ASN A 195 -17.62 4.06 -17.62
CA ASN A 195 -17.32 3.30 -18.84
C ASN A 195 -15.82 3.33 -19.17
N THR A 196 -15.16 4.48 -19.02
CA THR A 196 -13.71 4.60 -19.22
C THR A 196 -12.93 3.69 -18.26
N LEU A 197 -13.30 3.66 -16.98
CA LEU A 197 -12.65 2.79 -15.99
C LEU A 197 -12.88 1.30 -16.31
N ILE A 198 -14.10 0.90 -16.68
CA ILE A 198 -14.42 -0.49 -17.02
C ILE A 198 -13.62 -0.93 -18.24
N ASN A 199 -13.63 -0.16 -19.32
CA ASN A 199 -12.87 -0.43 -20.54
C ASN A 199 -11.36 -0.52 -20.27
N PHE A 200 -10.87 0.34 -19.40
CA PHE A 200 -9.47 0.34 -19.00
C PHE A 200 -9.10 -0.94 -18.23
N ILE A 201 -9.90 -1.34 -17.26
CA ILE A 201 -9.69 -2.55 -16.46
C ILE A 201 -9.72 -3.79 -17.38
N GLU A 202 -10.66 -3.86 -18.30
CA GLU A 202 -10.80 -4.96 -19.25
C GLU A 202 -9.52 -5.10 -20.08
N LYS A 203 -9.06 -4.03 -20.71
CA LYS A 203 -7.81 -4.03 -21.51
C LYS A 203 -6.58 -4.42 -20.70
N VAL A 204 -6.46 -3.96 -19.45
CA VAL A 204 -5.34 -4.30 -18.56
C VAL A 204 -5.39 -5.76 -18.13
N SER A 205 -6.59 -6.32 -17.93
CA SER A 205 -6.79 -7.71 -17.49
C SER A 205 -6.52 -8.75 -18.57
N ILE A 206 -6.79 -8.44 -19.83
CA ILE A 206 -6.58 -9.33 -20.98
C ILE A 206 -5.09 -9.53 -21.31
N SER A 207 -4.22 -8.68 -20.82
CA SER A 207 -2.80 -8.75 -21.14
C SER A 207 -2.07 -9.83 -20.32
N PRO A 208 -1.26 -10.71 -20.96
CA PRO A 208 -0.74 -11.96 -20.39
C PRO A 208 0.39 -11.82 -19.36
N PHE A 209 0.62 -10.65 -18.77
CA PHE A 209 1.66 -10.46 -17.76
C PHE A 209 1.10 -10.50 -16.33
N PRO A 210 1.27 -11.61 -15.57
CA PRO A 210 0.66 -11.82 -14.26
C PRO A 210 1.25 -10.96 -13.13
N PHE A 211 2.28 -10.17 -13.38
CA PHE A 211 3.00 -9.43 -12.32
C PHE A 211 2.51 -8.00 -12.05
N ALA A 212 1.68 -7.44 -12.91
CA ALA A 212 1.05 -6.12 -12.64
C ALA A 212 -0.18 -6.24 -11.73
N ALA A 213 -0.82 -7.40 -11.65
CA ALA A 213 -1.99 -7.67 -10.80
C ALA A 213 -1.68 -7.62 -9.29
N SER A 214 -0.42 -7.64 -8.90
CA SER A 214 -0.01 -7.51 -7.50
C SER A 214 0.07 -6.07 -7.00
N LEU A 215 0.06 -5.09 -7.92
CA LEU A 215 0.05 -3.65 -7.59
C LEU A 215 -1.32 -3.02 -7.85
N SER A 216 -2.13 -3.63 -8.71
CA SER A 216 -3.53 -3.29 -8.92
C SER A 216 -4.37 -4.27 -8.11
N GLY A 217 -4.99 -3.80 -7.05
CA GLY A 217 -5.90 -4.61 -6.24
C GLY A 217 -6.98 -5.24 -7.13
N ASN A 218 -7.27 -6.50 -6.86
CA ASN A 218 -8.29 -7.32 -7.50
C ASN A 218 -9.64 -6.57 -7.58
N MET A 219 -9.89 -5.89 -8.69
CA MET A 219 -11.21 -5.34 -9.02
C MET A 219 -12.13 -6.45 -9.58
N LYS A 220 -12.34 -7.51 -8.81
CA LYS A 220 -13.29 -8.58 -9.14
C LYS A 220 -14.53 -8.54 -8.27
N GLN A 221 -15.05 -7.41 -7.88
CA GLN A 221 -16.36 -7.32 -7.24
C GLN A 221 -17.02 -5.96 -7.52
N ILE A 222 -17.49 -5.78 -8.76
CA ILE A 222 -18.70 -4.98 -8.99
C ILE A 222 -19.58 -5.86 -9.87
N LYS A 223 -20.46 -6.61 -9.24
CA LYS A 223 -21.72 -7.09 -9.80
C LYS A 223 -22.84 -6.41 -9.08
#